data_2283458a5f87b8032120ec6a12e95c88
#
_entry.id   2283458a5f87b8032120ec6a12e95c88
#
_cell.length_a   1.000
_cell.length_b   1.000
_cell.length_c   1.000
_cell.angle_alpha   90.00
_cell.angle_beta   90.00
_cell.angle_gamma   90.00
#
_symmetry.space_group_name_H-M   'P 1'
#
loop_
_entity.id
_entity.type
_entity.pdbx_description
1 polymer ?
#
loop_
_entity_poly.entity_id
_entity_poly.type
_entity_poly.pdbx_seq_one_letter_code
_entity_poly.pdbx_strand_id
1 'polypeptide(L)'
;MPIQPELLLPFLLASMLVTVVPGADMALVTRQVLVGGPRLAYRTIAGNLTGLLVHGFALAVGLSALIVASATAYTTVKLAGAAYLIWLGVQTIRTSKQVQPAAPITAPRHAFLQGLLSTVLNPKPALFFLTFLPQFVDPDRAVLAQTLTLAAVHVVVGLIWLTTYAHLVDRARAVLTAPNVKAWLERTTGAVLIALGIRVAVERR
;
A
#
# COMPACT_ATOMS: atom_id res chain seq x y z
N MET A 1 28.87 4.01 1.33
CA MET A 1 27.48 3.54 1.35
C MET A 1 27.18 2.80 0.05
N PRO A 2 26.39 1.75 0.01
CA PRO A 2 26.08 1.03 -1.23
C PRO A 2 25.25 1.86 -2.21
N ILE A 3 24.52 2.88 -1.74
CA ILE A 3 23.63 3.74 -2.53
C ILE A 3 24.28 5.11 -2.70
N GLN A 4 24.07 5.74 -3.86
CA GLN A 4 24.43 7.13 -4.11
C GLN A 4 23.53 8.03 -3.24
N PRO A 5 24.10 8.94 -2.41
CA PRO A 5 23.31 9.79 -1.51
C PRO A 5 22.25 10.64 -2.21
N GLU A 6 22.53 11.02 -3.45
CA GLU A 6 21.65 11.84 -4.29
C GLU A 6 20.35 11.11 -4.68
N LEU A 7 20.40 9.77 -4.77
CA LEU A 7 19.24 8.94 -5.11
C LEU A 7 18.37 8.59 -3.91
N LEU A 8 18.88 8.77 -2.68
CA LEU A 8 18.17 8.37 -1.48
C LEU A 8 16.91 9.21 -1.23
N LEU A 9 17.01 10.54 -1.38
CA LEU A 9 15.86 11.43 -1.18
C LEU A 9 14.75 11.20 -2.22
N PRO A 10 15.03 11.16 -3.53
CA PRO A 10 14.02 10.79 -4.53
C PRO A 10 13.36 9.42 -4.25
N PHE A 11 14.15 8.42 -3.84
CA PHE A 11 13.63 7.10 -3.47
C PHE A 11 12.70 7.17 -2.25
N LEU A 12 13.08 7.90 -1.20
CA LEU A 12 12.25 8.07 0.00
C LEU A 12 10.91 8.74 -0.33
N LEU A 13 10.93 9.81 -1.13
CA LEU A 13 9.72 10.52 -1.54
C LEU A 13 8.78 9.61 -2.34
N ALA A 14 9.30 8.86 -3.27
CA ALA A 14 8.51 7.94 -4.07
C ALA A 14 8.02 6.73 -3.25
N SER A 15 8.86 6.18 -2.38
CA SER A 15 8.51 5.14 -1.42
C SER A 15 7.34 5.58 -0.52
N MET A 16 7.43 6.80 0.01
CA MET A 16 6.38 7.41 0.84
C MET A 16 5.08 7.59 0.03
N LEU A 17 5.18 8.15 -1.19
CA LEU A 17 4.03 8.36 -2.06
C LEU A 17 3.27 7.04 -2.31
N VAL A 18 3.99 5.99 -2.70
CA VAL A 18 3.37 4.67 -2.96
C VAL A 18 2.78 4.08 -1.70
N THR A 19 3.45 4.22 -0.55
CA THR A 19 2.99 3.66 0.72
C THR A 19 1.72 4.35 1.22
N VAL A 20 1.61 5.67 1.08
CA VAL A 20 0.47 6.49 1.55
C VAL A 20 -0.79 6.27 0.69
N VAL A 21 -0.64 5.96 -0.61
CA VAL A 21 -1.80 5.67 -1.46
C VAL A 21 -2.60 4.48 -0.90
N PRO A 22 -3.91 4.67 -0.61
CA PRO A 22 -4.74 3.60 -0.07
C PRO A 22 -4.76 2.34 -0.95
N GLY A 23 -4.70 1.18 -0.32
CA GLY A 23 -4.72 -0.12 -1.00
C GLY A 23 -5.16 -1.24 -0.08
N ALA A 24 -5.03 -2.49 -0.54
CA ALA A 24 -5.47 -3.68 0.17
C ALA A 24 -4.88 -3.79 1.59
N ASP A 25 -3.59 -3.45 1.75
CA ASP A 25 -2.90 -3.55 3.04
C ASP A 25 -3.46 -2.55 4.06
N MET A 26 -3.72 -1.30 3.65
CA MET A 26 -4.36 -0.29 4.50
C MET A 26 -5.80 -0.68 4.85
N ALA A 27 -6.57 -1.18 3.88
CA ALA A 27 -7.93 -1.66 4.11
C ALA A 27 -7.95 -2.82 5.13
N LEU A 28 -7.00 -3.75 5.01
CA LEU A 28 -6.85 -4.86 5.95
C LEU A 28 -6.46 -4.36 7.35
N VAL A 29 -5.50 -3.44 7.46
CA VAL A 29 -5.09 -2.83 8.74
C VAL A 29 -6.25 -2.09 9.39
N THR A 30 -6.99 -1.26 8.63
CA THR A 30 -8.21 -0.59 9.12
C THR A 30 -9.17 -1.58 9.73
N ARG A 31 -9.48 -2.64 9.01
CA ARG A 31 -10.38 -3.68 9.47
C ARG A 31 -9.91 -4.34 10.76
N GLN A 32 -8.62 -4.69 10.84
CA GLN A 32 -8.07 -5.32 12.04
C GLN A 32 -8.13 -4.40 13.27
N VAL A 33 -7.90 -3.09 13.08
CA VAL A 33 -8.10 -2.09 14.14
C VAL A 33 -9.56 -2.06 14.59
N LEU A 34 -10.50 -2.02 13.65
CA LEU A 34 -11.93 -1.92 13.97
C LEU A 34 -12.47 -3.17 14.69
N VAL A 35 -11.98 -4.36 14.33
CA VAL A 35 -12.46 -5.64 14.89
C VAL A 35 -11.76 -5.99 16.20
N GLY A 36 -10.44 -5.89 16.26
CA GLY A 36 -9.63 -6.40 17.37
C GLY A 36 -8.66 -5.38 17.98
N GLY A 37 -8.78 -4.11 17.57
CA GLY A 37 -7.93 -3.04 18.06
C GLY A 37 -6.50 -3.06 17.49
N PRO A 38 -5.66 -2.11 17.93
CA PRO A 38 -4.32 -1.93 17.37
C PRO A 38 -3.39 -3.13 17.57
N ARG A 39 -3.57 -3.91 18.64
CA ARG A 39 -2.75 -5.12 18.87
C ARG A 39 -2.92 -6.17 17.76
N LEU A 40 -4.14 -6.33 17.25
CA LEU A 40 -4.42 -7.24 16.14
C LEU A 40 -3.84 -6.70 14.84
N ALA A 41 -3.99 -5.39 14.60
CA ALA A 41 -3.42 -4.70 13.45
C ALA A 41 -1.91 -4.81 13.38
N TYR A 42 -1.19 -4.74 14.50
CA TYR A 42 0.28 -4.92 14.52
C TYR A 42 0.72 -6.29 14.04
N ARG A 43 -0.03 -7.36 14.34
CA ARG A 43 0.25 -8.68 13.78
C ARG A 43 0.10 -8.69 12.25
N THR A 44 -0.91 -8.03 11.75
CA THR A 44 -1.12 -7.87 10.30
C THR A 44 -0.01 -7.03 9.67
N ILE A 45 0.38 -5.91 10.30
CA ILE A 45 1.49 -5.07 9.85
C ILE A 45 2.79 -5.87 9.80
N ALA A 46 3.09 -6.67 10.82
CA ALA A 46 4.26 -7.56 10.79
C ALA A 46 4.21 -8.52 9.60
N GLY A 47 3.05 -9.08 9.27
CA GLY A 47 2.85 -9.88 8.06
C GLY A 47 3.09 -9.10 6.78
N ASN A 48 2.52 -7.89 6.66
CA ASN A 48 2.71 -7.02 5.50
C ASN A 48 4.21 -6.70 5.30
N LEU A 49 4.92 -6.32 6.36
CA LEU A 49 6.35 -6.01 6.28
C LEU A 49 7.19 -7.23 5.87
N THR A 50 6.82 -8.42 6.37
CA THR A 50 7.44 -9.67 5.92
C THR A 50 7.18 -9.90 4.43
N GLY A 51 5.98 -9.60 3.92
CA GLY A 51 5.66 -9.65 2.50
C GLY A 51 6.52 -8.68 1.66
N LEU A 52 6.77 -7.48 2.16
CA LEU A 52 7.70 -6.54 1.51
C LEU A 52 9.14 -7.07 1.48
N LEU A 53 9.59 -7.72 2.56
CA LEU A 53 10.91 -8.38 2.58
C LEU A 53 11.00 -9.52 1.57
N VAL A 54 9.93 -10.31 1.39
CA VAL A 54 9.87 -11.36 0.37
C VAL A 54 10.04 -10.75 -1.03
N HIS A 55 9.32 -9.67 -1.35
CA HIS A 55 9.48 -8.96 -2.63
C HIS A 55 10.89 -8.39 -2.80
N GLY A 56 11.44 -7.76 -1.75
CA GLY A 56 12.79 -7.19 -1.77
C GLY A 56 13.86 -8.23 -2.03
N PHE A 57 13.77 -9.37 -1.35
CA PHE A 57 14.71 -10.48 -1.53
C PHE A 57 14.59 -11.11 -2.92
N ALA A 58 13.37 -11.39 -3.37
CA ALA A 58 13.11 -11.94 -4.69
C ALA A 58 13.66 -11.02 -5.79
N LEU A 59 13.45 -9.70 -5.65
CA LEU A 59 14.01 -8.73 -6.58
C LEU A 59 15.55 -8.71 -6.52
N ALA A 60 16.13 -8.68 -5.33
CA ALA A 60 17.59 -8.59 -5.17
C ALA A 60 18.31 -9.76 -5.86
N VAL A 61 17.79 -10.97 -5.72
CA VAL A 61 18.31 -12.17 -6.40
C VAL A 61 18.01 -12.12 -7.89
N GLY A 62 16.76 -11.82 -8.27
CA GLY A 62 16.33 -11.79 -9.67
C GLY A 62 16.99 -10.66 -10.49
N LEU A 63 17.10 -9.46 -9.92
CA LEU A 63 17.71 -8.31 -10.58
C LEU A 63 19.21 -8.52 -10.80
N SER A 64 19.92 -9.06 -9.81
CA SER A 64 21.33 -9.38 -9.94
C SER A 64 21.57 -10.39 -11.08
N ALA A 65 20.73 -11.42 -11.16
CA ALA A 65 20.82 -12.41 -12.25
C ALA A 65 20.49 -11.77 -13.62
N LEU A 66 19.48 -10.90 -13.67
CA LEU A 66 19.03 -10.26 -14.91
C LEU A 66 20.09 -9.31 -15.49
N ILE A 67 20.74 -8.51 -14.65
CA ILE A 67 21.80 -7.58 -15.09
C ILE A 67 22.98 -8.35 -15.68
N VAL A 68 23.36 -9.46 -15.03
CA VAL A 68 24.45 -10.31 -15.52
C VAL A 68 24.07 -10.96 -16.86
N ALA A 69 22.81 -11.34 -17.04
CA ALA A 69 22.34 -12.05 -18.24
C ALA A 69 22.15 -11.13 -19.45
N SER A 70 21.61 -9.90 -19.27
CA SER A 70 21.28 -9.01 -20.40
C SER A 70 20.93 -7.59 -19.98
N ALA A 71 21.71 -6.61 -20.43
CA ALA A 71 21.41 -5.19 -20.26
C ALA A 71 20.10 -4.77 -20.96
N THR A 72 19.79 -5.40 -22.10
CA THR A 72 18.53 -5.13 -22.83
C THR A 72 17.32 -5.63 -22.04
N ALA A 73 17.41 -6.81 -21.41
CA ALA A 73 16.34 -7.33 -20.58
C ALA A 73 16.09 -6.44 -19.35
N TYR A 74 17.15 -5.94 -18.71
CA TYR A 74 17.06 -4.95 -17.64
C TYR A 74 16.31 -3.68 -18.06
N THR A 75 16.71 -3.08 -19.21
CA THR A 75 16.07 -1.88 -19.73
C THR A 75 14.59 -2.11 -20.06
N THR A 76 14.26 -3.27 -20.62
CA THR A 76 12.86 -3.66 -20.92
C THR A 76 12.01 -3.74 -19.66
N VAL A 77 12.51 -4.38 -18.61
CA VAL A 77 11.81 -4.47 -17.30
C VAL A 77 11.63 -3.08 -16.69
N LYS A 78 12.65 -2.24 -16.74
CA LYS A 78 12.62 -0.85 -16.26
C LYS A 78 11.53 -0.03 -16.96
N LEU A 79 11.46 -0.08 -18.30
CA LEU A 79 10.48 0.67 -19.10
C LEU A 79 9.06 0.15 -18.92
N ALA A 80 8.88 -1.18 -18.94
CA ALA A 80 7.58 -1.80 -18.67
C ALA A 80 7.05 -1.40 -17.30
N GLY A 81 7.94 -1.30 -16.35
CA GLY A 81 7.63 -0.84 -15.02
C GLY A 81 7.19 0.60 -14.91
N ALA A 82 7.90 1.50 -15.55
CA ALA A 82 7.52 2.90 -15.60
C ALA A 82 6.12 3.10 -16.22
N ALA A 83 5.84 2.41 -17.33
CA ALA A 83 4.53 2.42 -17.97
C ALA A 83 3.43 1.90 -17.02
N TYR A 84 3.70 0.82 -16.28
CA TYR A 84 2.77 0.29 -15.31
C TYR A 84 2.50 1.25 -14.13
N LEU A 85 3.51 1.94 -13.60
CA LEU A 85 3.32 2.94 -12.54
C LEU A 85 2.41 4.07 -12.99
N ILE A 86 2.56 4.54 -14.23
CA ILE A 86 1.68 5.53 -14.83
C ILE A 86 0.24 4.99 -14.89
N TRP A 87 0.07 3.75 -15.38
CA TRP A 87 -1.23 3.10 -15.43
C TRP A 87 -1.87 2.94 -14.04
N LEU A 88 -1.09 2.50 -13.04
CA LEU A 88 -1.56 2.35 -11.65
C LEU A 88 -1.97 3.70 -11.06
N GLY A 89 -1.22 4.77 -11.32
CA GLY A 89 -1.56 6.13 -10.91
C GLY A 89 -2.90 6.57 -11.50
N VAL A 90 -3.10 6.39 -12.80
CA VAL A 90 -4.35 6.69 -13.49
C VAL A 90 -5.51 5.84 -12.92
N GLN A 91 -5.30 4.54 -12.70
CA GLN A 91 -6.30 3.66 -12.13
C GLN A 91 -6.70 4.10 -10.72
N THR A 92 -5.73 4.43 -9.87
CA THR A 92 -5.98 4.92 -8.50
C THR A 92 -6.86 6.17 -8.51
N ILE A 93 -6.61 7.11 -9.43
CA ILE A 93 -7.44 8.31 -9.60
C ILE A 93 -8.86 7.92 -10.03
N ARG A 94 -9.00 7.00 -10.98
CA ARG A 94 -10.31 6.55 -11.50
C ARG A 94 -11.14 5.78 -10.46
N THR A 95 -10.49 4.97 -9.63
CA THR A 95 -11.15 4.10 -8.62
C THR A 95 -11.25 4.73 -7.24
N SER A 96 -10.80 5.97 -7.05
CA SER A 96 -10.80 6.67 -5.77
C SER A 96 -12.19 6.79 -5.11
N LYS A 97 -13.27 6.61 -5.87
CA LYS A 97 -14.66 6.62 -5.39
C LYS A 97 -15.25 5.23 -5.11
N GLN A 98 -14.52 4.15 -5.39
CA GLN A 98 -15.02 2.79 -5.16
C GLN A 98 -14.56 2.27 -3.80
N VAL A 99 -15.53 2.01 -2.93
CA VAL A 99 -15.28 1.28 -1.67
C VAL A 99 -14.95 -0.16 -2.02
N GLN A 100 -13.71 -0.59 -1.79
CA GLN A 100 -13.34 -1.99 -1.99
C GLN A 100 -14.09 -2.87 -0.98
N PRO A 101 -14.67 -4.01 -1.42
CA PRO A 101 -15.33 -4.94 -0.51
C PRO A 101 -14.35 -5.42 0.57
N ALA A 102 -14.75 -5.33 1.82
CA ALA A 102 -13.94 -5.86 2.91
C ALA A 102 -13.82 -7.38 2.79
N ALA A 103 -12.59 -7.90 2.82
CA ALA A 103 -12.34 -9.34 2.84
C ALA A 103 -13.04 -10.05 4.01
N PRO A 104 -13.41 -11.35 3.93
CA PRO A 104 -14.14 -12.07 4.98
C PRO A 104 -13.45 -12.02 6.35
N ILE A 105 -14.23 -12.06 7.43
CA ILE A 105 -13.71 -12.06 8.80
C ILE A 105 -13.09 -13.43 9.08
N THR A 106 -11.77 -13.51 9.12
CA THR A 106 -11.04 -14.70 9.55
C THR A 106 -10.55 -14.55 10.98
N ALA A 107 -10.32 -15.67 11.66
CA ALA A 107 -9.98 -15.68 13.09
C ALA A 107 -8.73 -14.84 13.39
N PRO A 108 -8.67 -14.15 14.55
CA PRO A 108 -7.54 -13.28 14.96
C PRO A 108 -6.15 -13.95 14.93
N ARG A 109 -6.12 -15.30 15.08
CA ARG A 109 -4.90 -16.10 15.01
C ARG A 109 -4.17 -16.05 13.66
N HIS A 110 -4.86 -15.68 12.59
CA HIS A 110 -4.31 -15.64 11.24
C HIS A 110 -3.93 -14.22 10.77
N ALA A 111 -3.98 -13.22 11.64
CA ALA A 111 -3.73 -11.83 11.28
C ALA A 111 -2.38 -11.60 10.58
N PHE A 112 -1.32 -12.24 11.08
CA PHE A 112 0.00 -12.20 10.44
C PHE A 112 -0.03 -12.78 9.03
N LEU A 113 -0.60 -13.98 8.87
CA LEU A 113 -0.66 -14.65 7.57
C LEU A 113 -1.52 -13.86 6.57
N GLN A 114 -2.59 -13.23 7.05
CA GLN A 114 -3.41 -12.34 6.22
C GLN A 114 -2.60 -11.15 5.70
N GLY A 115 -1.83 -10.50 6.58
CA GLY A 115 -0.93 -9.42 6.17
C GLY A 115 0.11 -9.89 5.17
N LEU A 116 0.77 -11.02 5.45
CA LEU A 116 1.77 -11.61 4.57
C LEU A 116 1.19 -11.90 3.17
N LEU A 117 0.08 -12.62 3.10
CA LEU A 117 -0.56 -12.97 1.84
C LEU A 117 -1.15 -11.75 1.14
N SER A 118 -1.72 -10.79 1.89
CA SER A 118 -2.19 -9.53 1.33
C SER A 118 -1.07 -8.84 0.54
N THR A 119 0.11 -8.71 1.13
CA THR A 119 1.24 -8.00 0.49
C THR A 119 1.89 -8.85 -0.61
N VAL A 120 2.14 -10.15 -0.38
CA VAL A 120 2.80 -11.01 -1.38
C VAL A 120 1.96 -11.15 -2.64
N LEU A 121 0.64 -11.26 -2.51
CA LEU A 121 -0.28 -11.38 -3.64
C LEU A 121 -0.76 -10.02 -4.18
N ASN A 122 -0.38 -8.92 -3.55
CA ASN A 122 -0.78 -7.59 -3.96
C ASN A 122 0.07 -7.11 -5.13
N PRO A 123 -0.53 -6.78 -6.28
CA PRO A 123 0.23 -6.27 -7.42
C PRO A 123 0.92 -4.92 -7.14
N LYS A 124 0.39 -4.10 -6.22
CA LYS A 124 0.94 -2.77 -5.94
C LYS A 124 2.38 -2.82 -5.41
N PRO A 125 2.71 -3.49 -4.29
CA PRO A 125 4.10 -3.64 -3.85
C PRO A 125 4.93 -4.47 -4.84
N ALA A 126 4.39 -5.56 -5.40
CA ALA A 126 5.13 -6.36 -6.37
C ALA A 126 5.68 -5.52 -7.52
N LEU A 127 4.85 -4.66 -8.06
CA LEU A 127 5.23 -3.81 -9.17
C LEU A 127 6.12 -2.63 -8.75
N PHE A 128 5.92 -2.05 -7.57
CA PHE A 128 6.87 -1.09 -7.01
C PHE A 128 8.28 -1.68 -6.96
N PHE A 129 8.42 -2.89 -6.43
CA PHE A 129 9.71 -3.57 -6.38
C PHE A 129 10.28 -3.87 -7.77
N LEU A 130 9.46 -4.43 -8.66
CA LEU A 130 9.93 -4.85 -9.99
C LEU A 130 10.32 -3.68 -10.90
N THR A 131 9.67 -2.54 -10.74
CA THR A 131 9.69 -1.50 -11.78
C THR A 131 10.30 -0.18 -11.31
N PHE A 132 10.06 0.15 -10.05
CA PHE A 132 10.49 1.42 -9.52
C PHE A 132 11.85 1.31 -8.82
N LEU A 133 12.02 0.34 -7.94
CA LEU A 133 13.25 0.17 -7.17
C LEU A 133 14.51 0.00 -8.06
N PRO A 134 14.49 -0.75 -9.20
CA PRO A 134 15.65 -0.88 -10.07
C PRO A 134 16.17 0.45 -10.66
N GLN A 135 15.33 1.48 -10.73
CA GLN A 135 15.72 2.80 -11.24
C GLN A 135 16.72 3.51 -10.32
N PHE A 136 16.85 3.06 -9.07
CA PHE A 136 17.75 3.60 -8.06
C PHE A 136 18.97 2.72 -7.80
N VAL A 137 19.15 1.68 -8.61
CA VAL A 137 20.26 0.73 -8.52
C VAL A 137 21.26 1.02 -9.64
N ASP A 138 22.50 1.25 -9.26
CA ASP A 138 23.64 1.41 -10.17
C ASP A 138 24.12 0.00 -10.60
N PRO A 139 24.02 -0.36 -11.89
CA PRO A 139 24.41 -1.68 -12.37
C PRO A 139 25.90 -1.96 -12.27
N ASP A 140 26.74 -0.92 -12.20
CA ASP A 140 28.20 -1.03 -12.14
C ASP A 140 28.74 -1.23 -10.71
N ARG A 141 27.82 -1.28 -9.71
CA ARG A 141 28.16 -1.46 -8.30
C ARG A 141 27.52 -2.76 -7.75
N ALA A 142 27.68 -2.98 -6.43
CA ALA A 142 27.11 -4.14 -5.74
C ALA A 142 25.57 -4.12 -5.76
N VAL A 143 24.96 -4.58 -6.86
CA VAL A 143 23.50 -4.57 -7.13
C VAL A 143 22.71 -5.21 -6.01
N LEU A 144 23.15 -6.40 -5.53
CA LEU A 144 22.47 -7.12 -4.43
C LEU A 144 22.39 -6.25 -3.17
N ALA A 145 23.51 -5.65 -2.77
CA ALA A 145 23.57 -4.82 -1.55
C ALA A 145 22.73 -3.56 -1.68
N GLN A 146 22.75 -2.90 -2.84
CA GLN A 146 21.91 -1.72 -3.12
C GLN A 146 20.43 -2.08 -3.03
N THR A 147 20.02 -3.14 -3.73
CA THR A 147 18.62 -3.58 -3.76
C THR A 147 18.10 -3.94 -2.37
N LEU A 148 18.87 -4.70 -1.59
CA LEU A 148 18.49 -5.05 -0.21
C LEU A 148 18.42 -3.81 0.70
N THR A 149 19.33 -2.85 0.53
CA THR A 149 19.31 -1.61 1.32
C THR A 149 18.08 -0.77 0.99
N LEU A 150 17.76 -0.58 -0.30
CA LEU A 150 16.55 0.14 -0.74
C LEU A 150 15.27 -0.57 -0.27
N ALA A 151 15.24 -1.91 -0.34
CA ALA A 151 14.14 -2.70 0.18
C ALA A 151 13.96 -2.50 1.69
N ALA A 152 15.05 -2.53 2.47
CA ALA A 152 15.01 -2.26 3.91
C ALA A 152 14.49 -0.85 4.22
N VAL A 153 14.92 0.15 3.47
CA VAL A 153 14.42 1.53 3.60
C VAL A 153 12.92 1.58 3.34
N HIS A 154 12.43 0.91 2.28
CA HIS A 154 11.00 0.86 1.99
C HIS A 154 10.20 0.14 3.09
N VAL A 155 10.73 -0.94 3.67
CA VAL A 155 10.12 -1.64 4.81
C VAL A 155 10.02 -0.72 6.03
N VAL A 156 11.06 0.08 6.32
CA VAL A 156 11.03 1.06 7.42
C VAL A 156 9.97 2.14 7.17
N VAL A 157 9.88 2.66 5.95
CA VAL A 157 8.81 3.60 5.56
C VAL A 157 7.43 2.98 5.76
N GLY A 158 7.24 1.71 5.32
CA GLY A 158 6.02 0.95 5.53
C GLY A 158 5.68 0.73 7.01
N LEU A 159 6.68 0.41 7.85
CA LEU A 159 6.51 0.25 9.29
C LEU A 159 6.01 1.55 9.93
N ILE A 160 6.70 2.66 9.67
CA ILE A 160 6.33 3.97 10.24
C ILE A 160 4.92 4.36 9.79
N TRP A 161 4.63 4.24 8.49
CA TRP A 161 3.34 4.63 7.96
C TRP A 161 2.20 3.76 8.49
N LEU A 162 2.28 2.43 8.37
CA LEU A 162 1.19 1.54 8.77
C LEU A 162 0.93 1.56 10.27
N THR A 163 1.97 1.72 11.10
CA THR A 163 1.78 1.87 12.56
C THR A 163 1.13 3.21 12.90
N THR A 164 1.58 4.30 12.30
CA THR A 164 0.95 5.61 12.45
C THR A 164 -0.50 5.58 12.00
N TYR A 165 -0.76 4.99 10.82
CA TYR A 165 -2.10 4.83 10.28
C TYR A 165 -3.00 4.02 11.19
N ALA A 166 -2.53 2.87 11.73
CA ALA A 166 -3.29 2.06 12.68
C ALA A 166 -3.69 2.85 13.94
N HIS A 167 -2.78 3.67 14.47
CA HIS A 167 -3.09 4.56 15.59
C HIS A 167 -4.10 5.65 15.24
N LEU A 168 -4.01 6.24 14.05
CA LEU A 168 -4.98 7.23 13.59
C LEU A 168 -6.37 6.63 13.46
N VAL A 169 -6.47 5.43 12.87
CA VAL A 169 -7.75 4.70 12.75
C VAL A 169 -8.31 4.34 14.13
N ASP A 170 -7.48 3.90 15.07
CA ASP A 170 -7.92 3.55 16.43
C ASP A 170 -8.47 4.78 17.17
N ARG A 171 -7.80 5.92 17.08
CA ARG A 171 -8.30 7.19 17.64
C ARG A 171 -9.60 7.64 16.97
N ALA A 172 -9.67 7.55 15.64
CA ALA A 172 -10.87 7.90 14.89
C ALA A 172 -12.04 6.95 15.19
N ARG A 173 -11.75 5.68 15.51
CA ARG A 173 -12.76 4.70 15.91
C ARG A 173 -13.60 5.18 17.08
N ALA A 174 -12.98 5.71 18.13
CA ALA A 174 -13.70 6.20 19.31
C ALA A 174 -14.68 7.33 18.96
N VAL A 175 -14.31 8.18 18.00
CA VAL A 175 -15.17 9.26 17.52
C VAL A 175 -16.25 8.74 16.59
N LEU A 176 -15.90 7.89 15.62
CA LEU A 176 -16.85 7.35 14.62
C LEU A 176 -17.88 6.38 15.22
N THR A 177 -17.52 5.68 16.28
CA THR A 177 -18.43 4.77 17.00
C THR A 177 -19.21 5.45 18.12
N ALA A 178 -18.93 6.73 18.44
CA ALA A 178 -19.68 7.47 19.42
C ALA A 178 -21.15 7.58 18.99
N PRO A 179 -22.12 7.27 19.89
CA PRO A 179 -23.55 7.22 19.53
C PRO A 179 -24.04 8.52 18.88
N ASN A 180 -23.56 9.67 19.36
CA ASN A 180 -23.94 10.98 18.83
C ASN A 180 -23.41 11.22 17.42
N VAL A 181 -22.17 10.80 17.13
CA VAL A 181 -21.54 10.95 15.80
C VAL A 181 -22.20 10.00 14.80
N LYS A 182 -22.46 8.76 15.22
CA LYS A 182 -23.20 7.78 14.40
C LYS A 182 -24.59 8.30 14.06
N ALA A 183 -25.34 8.77 15.05
CA ALA A 183 -26.68 9.33 14.84
C ALA A 183 -26.65 10.60 13.96
N TRP A 184 -25.63 11.42 14.08
CA TRP A 184 -25.44 12.60 13.22
C TRP A 184 -25.15 12.19 11.77
N LEU A 185 -24.24 11.25 11.54
CA LEU A 185 -23.95 10.72 10.22
C LEU A 185 -25.16 10.07 9.56
N GLU A 186 -25.92 9.27 10.31
CA GLU A 186 -27.14 8.63 9.81
C GLU A 186 -28.21 9.68 9.44
N ARG A 187 -28.39 10.70 10.27
CA ARG A 187 -29.35 11.79 9.98
C ARG A 187 -28.95 12.63 8.79
N THR A 188 -27.68 13.03 8.67
CA THR A 188 -27.20 13.82 7.53
C THR A 188 -27.27 13.01 6.24
N THR A 189 -26.88 11.73 6.27
CA THR A 189 -27.04 10.84 5.10
C THR A 189 -28.49 10.67 4.71
N GLY A 190 -29.39 10.44 5.67
CA GLY A 190 -30.82 10.37 5.43
C GLY A 190 -31.39 11.66 4.85
N ALA A 191 -31.01 12.82 5.37
CA ALA A 191 -31.44 14.12 4.85
C ALA A 191 -30.98 14.35 3.42
N VAL A 192 -29.73 14.01 3.09
CA VAL A 192 -29.20 14.11 1.72
C VAL A 192 -29.94 13.18 0.77
N LEU A 193 -30.21 11.93 1.20
CA LEU A 193 -30.97 10.99 0.37
C LEU A 193 -32.42 11.48 0.12
N ILE A 194 -33.08 12.02 1.15
CA ILE A 194 -34.42 12.62 0.99
C ILE A 194 -34.38 13.81 0.03
N ALA A 195 -33.41 14.72 0.20
CA ALA A 195 -33.26 15.87 -0.68
C ALA A 195 -33.01 15.45 -2.15
N LEU A 196 -32.17 14.44 -2.37
CA LEU A 196 -31.91 13.87 -3.69
C LEU A 196 -33.16 13.20 -4.25
N GLY A 197 -33.91 12.45 -3.42
CA GLY A 197 -35.19 11.82 -3.84
C GLY A 197 -36.23 12.83 -4.25
N ILE A 198 -36.40 13.91 -3.47
CA ILE A 198 -37.28 15.02 -3.81
C ILE A 198 -36.84 15.70 -5.11
N ARG A 199 -35.56 15.98 -5.27
CA ARG A 199 -35.00 16.58 -6.49
C ARG A 199 -35.34 15.75 -7.72
N VAL A 200 -35.07 14.43 -7.66
CA VAL A 200 -35.39 13.50 -8.77
C VAL A 200 -36.90 13.43 -9.04
N ALA A 201 -37.74 13.47 -7.99
CA ALA A 201 -39.20 13.44 -8.15
C ALA A 201 -39.78 14.73 -8.76
N VAL A 202 -39.14 15.89 -8.55
CA VAL A 202 -39.58 17.20 -9.05
C VAL A 202 -38.97 17.52 -10.42
N GLU A 203 -37.85 16.92 -10.77
CA GLU A 203 -37.20 17.07 -12.07
C GLU A 203 -38.06 16.40 -13.16
N ARG A 204 -39.05 17.16 -13.65
CA ARG A 204 -39.83 16.78 -14.83
C ARG A 204 -38.94 16.90 -16.08
N ARG A 205 -38.73 15.78 -16.77
CA ARG A 205 -38.24 15.79 -18.15
C ARG A 205 -39.28 16.45 -19.08
#